data_3941f83be5950f91df6b588dc8261ac8
#
_entry.id   3941f83be5950f91df6b588dc8261ac8
#
_cell.length_a   1.000
_cell.length_b   1.000
_cell.length_c   1.000
_cell.angle_alpha   90.00
_cell.angle_beta   90.00
_cell.angle_gamma   90.00
#
_symmetry.space_group_name_H-M   'P 1'
#
loop_
_entity.id
_entity.type
_entity.pdbx_description
1 polymer ?
#
loop_
_entity_poly.entity_id
_entity_poly.type
_entity_poly.pdbx_seq_one_letter_code
_entity_poly.pdbx_strand_id
1 'polypeptide(L)'
;SFIFPSALSLKHGICDYSPELSRMQRKLIEAADDVIVAADSSKYEKSAFIKVEDLNPGYFYIADSKLSENIKEIYRNNDIKIITRKDEIPEAE
;
A
#
# COMPACT_ATOMS: atom_id res chain seq x y z
N SER A 1 -11.22 -3.63 4.52
CA SER A 1 -10.15 -4.27 5.30
C SER A 1 -8.87 -3.50 5.20
N PHE A 2 -8.11 -3.49 6.29
CA PHE A 2 -6.80 -2.88 6.31
C PHE A 2 -5.76 -3.97 6.17
N ILE A 3 -4.72 -3.72 5.38
CA ILE A 3 -3.59 -4.62 5.36
C ILE A 3 -2.33 -3.80 5.61
N PHE A 4 -1.33 -4.43 6.22
CA PHE A 4 -0.12 -3.76 6.64
C PHE A 4 1.08 -4.53 6.09
N PRO A 5 1.46 -4.31 4.84
CA PRO A 5 2.52 -5.10 4.24
C PRO A 5 3.90 -4.69 4.73
N SER A 6 4.86 -5.58 4.60
CA SER A 6 6.23 -5.28 4.95
C SER A 6 6.92 -4.44 3.89
N ALA A 7 6.45 -4.50 2.65
CA ALA A 7 7.06 -3.75 1.56
C ALA A 7 6.10 -3.65 0.40
N LEU A 8 6.24 -2.62 -0.40
CA LEU A 8 5.48 -2.55 -1.65
C LEU A 8 6.22 -1.70 -2.66
N SER A 9 6.03 -2.00 -3.91
CA SER A 9 6.65 -1.26 -4.99
C SER A 9 5.84 -1.41 -6.26
N LEU A 10 6.05 -0.50 -7.20
CA LEU A 10 5.38 -0.60 -8.47
C LEU A 10 5.79 -1.87 -9.20
N LYS A 11 7.04 -2.28 -9.06
CA LYS A 11 7.52 -3.43 -9.76
C LYS A 11 7.07 -4.74 -9.15
N HIS A 12 7.10 -4.85 -7.85
CA HIS A 12 6.85 -6.13 -7.19
C HIS A 12 5.49 -6.23 -6.48
N GLY A 13 4.75 -5.15 -6.40
CA GLY A 13 3.45 -5.19 -5.73
C GLY A 13 3.58 -5.21 -4.23
N ILE A 14 2.57 -5.72 -3.57
CA ILE A 14 2.52 -5.83 -2.12
C ILE A 14 3.26 -7.10 -1.72
N CYS A 15 4.21 -6.98 -0.82
CA CYS A 15 5.06 -8.10 -0.43
C CYS A 15 5.18 -8.23 1.06
N ASP A 16 5.53 -9.41 1.51
CA ASP A 16 5.77 -9.67 2.92
C ASP A 16 6.87 -10.71 3.07
N TYR A 17 7.44 -10.81 4.27
CA TYR A 17 8.46 -11.80 4.54
C TYR A 17 7.85 -13.07 5.13
N SER A 18 6.68 -12.99 5.71
CA SER A 18 6.07 -14.12 6.41
C SER A 18 5.05 -14.83 5.53
N PRO A 19 5.21 -16.14 5.34
CA PRO A 19 4.21 -16.87 4.55
C PRO A 19 2.82 -16.82 5.19
N GLU A 20 2.75 -16.84 6.52
CA GLU A 20 1.47 -16.78 7.18
C GLU A 20 0.80 -15.43 7.01
N LEU A 21 1.55 -14.35 7.18
CA LEU A 21 1.00 -13.04 7.00
C LEU A 21 0.60 -12.80 5.55
N SER A 22 1.37 -13.35 4.61
CA SER A 22 1.04 -13.22 3.20
C SER A 22 -0.29 -13.90 2.87
N ARG A 23 -0.49 -15.11 3.43
CA ARG A 23 -1.74 -15.81 3.19
C ARG A 23 -2.92 -15.08 3.83
N MET A 24 -2.71 -14.55 5.02
CA MET A 24 -3.76 -13.83 5.70
C MET A 24 -4.15 -12.59 4.93
N GLN A 25 -3.15 -11.85 4.44
CA GLN A 25 -3.42 -10.65 3.68
C GLN A 25 -4.16 -10.96 2.37
N ARG A 26 -3.81 -12.06 1.70
CA ARG A 26 -4.54 -12.44 0.50
C ARG A 26 -5.99 -12.73 0.80
N LYS A 27 -6.25 -13.42 1.92
CA LYS A 27 -7.62 -13.73 2.29
C LYS A 27 -8.40 -12.49 2.64
N LEU A 28 -7.76 -11.54 3.31
CA LEU A 28 -8.44 -10.28 3.64
C LEU A 28 -8.78 -9.52 2.38
N ILE A 29 -7.87 -9.49 1.42
CA ILE A 29 -8.11 -8.80 0.16
C ILE A 29 -9.26 -9.45 -0.59
N GLU A 30 -9.29 -10.78 -0.66
CA GLU A 30 -10.34 -11.47 -1.37
C GLU A 30 -11.72 -11.26 -0.77
N ALA A 31 -11.78 -11.10 0.51
CA ALA A 31 -13.07 -10.97 1.19
C ALA A 31 -13.55 -9.54 1.33
N ALA A 32 -12.74 -8.57 0.99
CA ALA A 32 -13.07 -7.19 1.27
C ALA A 32 -13.70 -6.48 0.09
N ASP A 33 -14.63 -5.58 0.39
CA ASP A 33 -15.17 -4.71 -0.66
C ASP A 33 -14.20 -3.58 -0.87
N ASP A 34 -13.55 -3.10 0.19
CA ASP A 34 -12.58 -2.04 0.09
C ASP A 34 -11.30 -2.48 0.77
N VAL A 35 -10.17 -2.21 0.16
CA VAL A 35 -8.87 -2.57 0.70
C VAL A 35 -8.09 -1.29 0.97
N ILE A 36 -7.59 -1.16 2.19
CA ILE A 36 -6.76 -0.03 2.58
C ILE A 36 -5.38 -0.58 2.92
N VAL A 37 -4.39 -0.12 2.18
CA VAL A 37 -3.02 -0.56 2.36
C VAL A 37 -2.31 0.51 3.17
N ALA A 38 -1.97 0.20 4.41
CA ALA A 38 -1.35 1.18 5.30
C ALA A 38 0.11 0.81 5.52
N ALA A 39 1.00 1.70 5.14
CA ALA A 39 2.43 1.44 5.28
C ALA A 39 3.15 2.76 5.46
N ASP A 40 4.16 2.78 6.33
CA ASP A 40 4.92 4.00 6.50
C ASP A 40 5.84 4.19 5.29
N SER A 41 6.44 5.37 5.19
CA SER A 41 7.22 5.71 4.01
C SER A 41 8.38 4.75 3.75
N SER A 42 8.91 4.12 4.78
CA SER A 42 10.05 3.24 4.62
C SER A 42 9.70 1.94 3.90
N LYS A 43 8.41 1.65 3.76
CA LYS A 43 7.98 0.40 3.12
C LYS A 43 7.77 0.56 1.62
N TYR A 44 7.69 1.82 1.14
CA TYR A 44 7.42 2.06 -0.28
C TYR A 44 8.67 1.91 -1.13
N GLU A 45 8.52 1.36 -2.30
CA GLU A 45 9.59 1.08 -3.25
C GLU A 45 10.59 0.10 -2.67
N LYS A 46 10.10 -0.87 -1.92
CA LYS A 46 10.90 -1.94 -1.37
C LYS A 46 10.26 -3.26 -1.77
N SER A 47 10.96 -4.35 -1.62
CA SER A 47 10.40 -5.66 -1.90
C SER A 47 10.71 -6.61 -0.76
N ALA A 48 9.99 -7.69 -0.69
CA ALA A 48 10.19 -8.73 0.31
C ALA A 48 10.09 -10.06 -0.40
N PHE A 49 10.33 -11.15 0.31
CA PHE A 49 10.41 -12.46 -0.33
C PHE A 49 9.13 -12.94 -0.98
N ILE A 50 7.99 -12.64 -0.43
CA ILE A 50 6.74 -13.24 -0.89
C ILE A 50 5.84 -12.17 -1.44
N LYS A 51 5.41 -12.34 -2.69
CA LYS A 51 4.46 -11.40 -3.26
C LYS A 51 3.07 -11.77 -2.82
N VAL A 52 2.36 -10.80 -2.27
CA VAL A 52 0.98 -10.99 -1.86
C VAL A 52 0.06 -10.71 -3.06
N GLU A 53 0.24 -9.58 -3.71
CA GLU A 53 -0.60 -9.20 -4.81
C GLU A 53 -0.05 -8.00 -5.54
N ASP A 54 -0.41 -7.78 -6.79
CA ASP A 54 0.00 -6.61 -7.51
C ASP A 54 -0.67 -5.39 -6.92
N LEU A 55 -0.12 -4.21 -7.12
CA LEU A 55 -0.80 -3.01 -6.72
C LEU A 55 -2.06 -2.85 -7.56
N ASN A 56 -3.08 -2.31 -6.96
CA ASN A 56 -4.37 -2.20 -7.62
C ASN A 56 -4.86 -0.75 -7.50
N PRO A 57 -5.19 -0.09 -8.62
CA PRO A 57 -5.66 1.29 -8.56
C PRO A 57 -6.93 1.47 -7.74
N GLY A 58 -7.67 0.41 -7.52
CA GLY A 58 -8.89 0.48 -6.73
C GLY A 58 -8.67 0.45 -5.24
N TYR A 59 -7.44 0.23 -4.78
CA TYR A 59 -7.18 0.21 -3.36
C TYR A 59 -6.82 1.60 -2.87
N PHE A 60 -6.93 1.82 -1.56
CA PHE A 60 -6.52 3.07 -0.94
C PHE A 60 -5.15 2.83 -0.32
N TYR A 61 -4.20 3.69 -0.61
CA TYR A 61 -2.85 3.55 -0.08
C TYR A 61 -2.57 4.73 0.84
N ILE A 62 -2.09 4.44 2.05
CA ILE A 62 -1.83 5.46 3.06
C ILE A 62 -0.37 5.40 3.46
N ALA A 63 0.27 6.54 3.60
CA ALA A 63 1.64 6.63 4.08
C ALA A 63 1.77 7.82 5.01
N ASP A 64 2.87 7.89 5.73
CA ASP A 64 3.12 9.02 6.59
C ASP A 64 3.66 10.20 5.79
N SER A 65 3.80 11.35 6.43
CA SER A 65 4.20 12.56 5.74
C SER A 65 5.66 12.56 5.29
N LYS A 66 6.43 11.53 5.66
CA LYS A 66 7.82 11.47 5.24
C LYS A 66 7.99 10.92 3.84
N LEU A 67 6.93 10.42 3.24
CA LEU A 67 7.03 9.89 1.88
C LEU A 67 7.38 11.03 0.93
N SER A 68 8.34 10.83 0.04
CA SER A 68 8.78 11.88 -0.84
C SER A 68 7.70 12.20 -1.87
N GLU A 69 7.67 13.48 -2.28
CA GLU A 69 6.70 13.87 -3.30
C GLU A 69 7.04 13.20 -4.63
N ASN A 70 8.30 12.90 -4.86
CA ASN A 70 8.70 12.23 -6.08
C ASN A 70 8.09 10.83 -6.17
N ILE A 71 8.10 10.09 -5.08
CA ILE A 71 7.51 8.75 -5.08
C ILE A 71 6.01 8.87 -5.24
N LYS A 72 5.38 9.84 -4.55
CA LYS A 72 3.94 10.01 -4.70
C LYS A 72 3.58 10.27 -6.15
N GLU A 73 4.37 11.08 -6.84
CA GLU A 73 4.06 11.43 -8.19
C GLU A 73 4.27 10.26 -9.14
N ILE A 74 5.33 9.48 -8.96
CA ILE A 74 5.58 8.32 -9.79
C ILE A 74 4.42 7.32 -9.64
N TYR A 75 3.95 7.12 -8.42
CA TYR A 75 2.84 6.21 -8.19
C TYR A 75 1.56 6.76 -8.84
N ARG A 76 1.33 8.09 -8.70
CA ARG A 76 0.15 8.67 -9.31
C ARG A 76 0.17 8.48 -10.83
N ASN A 77 1.34 8.59 -11.45
CA ASN A 77 1.45 8.39 -12.88
C ASN A 77 1.16 6.94 -13.29
N ASN A 78 1.10 6.05 -12.33
CA ASN A 78 0.77 4.65 -12.56
C ASN A 78 -0.60 4.33 -11.97
N ASP A 79 -1.42 5.37 -11.75
CA ASP A 79 -2.77 5.23 -11.25
C ASP A 79 -2.88 4.71 -9.82
N ILE A 80 -1.82 4.87 -9.04
CA ILE A 80 -1.83 4.50 -7.63
C ILE A 80 -1.75 5.78 -6.82
N LYS A 81 -2.82 6.12 -6.12
CA LYS A 81 -2.85 7.33 -5.36
C LYS A 81 -2.50 7.05 -3.91
N ILE A 82 -1.45 7.66 -3.41
CA ILE A 82 -1.02 7.49 -2.02
C ILE A 82 -1.47 8.71 -1.23
N ILE A 83 -2.19 8.51 -0.15
CA ILE A 83 -2.68 9.58 0.70
C ILE A 83 -1.76 9.72 1.90
N THR A 84 -1.25 10.92 2.13
CA THR A 84 -0.41 11.16 3.29
C THR A 84 -1.11 12.18 4.16
N ARG A 85 -0.60 12.40 5.39
CA ARG A 85 -1.21 13.34 6.25
C ARG A 85 -1.29 14.71 5.68
N LYS A 86 -0.37 15.07 4.80
CA LYS A 86 -0.41 16.37 4.24
C LYS A 86 -1.55 16.55 3.30
N ASP A 87 -2.10 15.48 2.78
CA ASP A 87 -3.16 15.61 1.80
C ASP A 87 -4.50 15.85 2.36
N GLU A 88 -4.62 16.28 3.54
CA GLU A 88 -5.90 16.63 3.95
C GLU A 88 -6.87 15.59 3.78
N ILE A 89 -6.88 14.63 4.49
CA ILE A 89 -7.89 13.72 4.51
C ILE A 89 -9.07 14.42 5.01
N PRO A 90 -10.03 14.50 4.25
CA PRO A 90 -11.19 15.24 4.60
C PRO A 90 -11.67 14.59 5.82
N GLU A 91 -11.61 15.15 6.81
CA GLU A 91 -12.00 14.69 7.97
C GLU A 91 -13.24 14.61 8.00
N ALA A 92 -13.61 13.97 8.45
CA ALA A 92 -14.89 13.90 8.55
C ALA A 92 -15.23 15.09 9.21
N GLU A 93 -14.90 15.74 9.29
CA GLU A 93 -15.28 16.80 9.91
C GLU A 93 -16.30 16.89 9.90
#